data_7551a91c712935e416d83787cd03c888
#
_entry.id   7551a91c712935e416d83787cd03c888
#
_cell.length_a   1.000
_cell.length_b   1.000
_cell.length_c   1.000
_cell.angle_alpha   90.00
_cell.angle_beta   90.00
_cell.angle_gamma   90.00
#
_symmetry.space_group_name_H-M   'P 1'
#
loop_
_entity.id
_entity.type
_entity.pdbx_description
1 polymer ?
#
loop_
_entity_poly.entity_id
_entity_poly.type
_entity_poly.pdbx_seq_one_letter_code
_entity_poly.pdbx_strand_id
1 'polypeptide(L)'
;MTESEQGNTVDRLGRPARDLRISVLDRCNFRCPYCMPEDQFPEGYEFLKRNEWLSFEEIERLTRVFLRLGVSKIRITGGEPLLRPKLPELIARLSKLDGIDDLAVTTNGTLLSRMAGELAEAGL
;
A
#
# COMPACT_ATOMS: atom_id res chain seq x y z
N MET A 1 -10.74 1.98 24.57
CA MET A 1 -11.54 1.57 23.40
C MET A 1 -11.92 0.11 23.54
N THR A 2 -13.18 -0.19 23.47
CA THR A 2 -13.66 -1.57 23.58
C THR A 2 -13.53 -2.30 22.25
N GLU A 3 -13.61 -3.64 22.29
CA GLU A 3 -13.61 -4.44 21.06
C GLU A 3 -14.75 -4.06 20.12
N SER A 4 -15.90 -3.65 20.66
CA SER A 4 -17.03 -3.21 19.87
C SER A 4 -16.76 -1.91 19.12
N GLU A 5 -15.85 -1.08 19.62
CA GLU A 5 -15.45 0.16 18.94
C GLU A 5 -14.40 -0.11 17.86
N GLN A 6 -13.60 -1.17 18.03
CA GLN A 6 -12.71 -1.67 17.01
C GLN A 6 -13.40 -2.58 16.04
N GLY A 7 -14.69 -2.73 16.18
CA GLY A 7 -15.58 -3.69 15.61
C GLY A 7 -15.20 -4.31 14.27
N ASN A 8 -15.54 -5.54 14.11
CA ASN A 8 -15.29 -6.25 12.87
C ASN A 8 -16.36 -5.86 11.86
N THR A 9 -15.98 -5.04 10.88
CA THR A 9 -16.83 -4.77 9.75
C THR A 9 -16.92 -6.03 8.90
N VAL A 10 -18.14 -6.50 8.64
CA VAL A 10 -18.38 -7.71 7.86
C VAL A 10 -19.25 -7.40 6.65
N ASP A 11 -19.12 -8.19 5.60
CA ASP A 11 -19.97 -8.08 4.42
C ASP A 11 -21.27 -8.89 4.64
N ARG A 12 -22.10 -8.97 3.58
CA ARG A 12 -23.37 -9.70 3.65
C ARG A 12 -23.21 -11.19 3.95
N LEU A 13 -22.03 -11.76 3.67
CA LEU A 13 -21.74 -13.17 3.89
C LEU A 13 -21.04 -13.41 5.23
N GLY A 14 -20.91 -12.36 6.06
CA GLY A 14 -20.25 -12.45 7.35
C GLY A 14 -18.73 -12.43 7.27
N ARG A 15 -18.14 -12.08 6.13
CA ARG A 15 -16.70 -12.03 5.98
C ARG A 15 -16.15 -10.71 6.55
N PRO A 16 -15.19 -10.77 7.47
CA PRO A 16 -14.61 -9.55 8.04
C PRO A 16 -13.65 -8.88 7.05
N ALA A 17 -13.57 -7.55 7.15
CA ALA A 17 -12.57 -6.79 6.42
C ALA A 17 -11.25 -6.88 7.18
N ARG A 18 -10.30 -7.68 6.70
CA ARG A 18 -9.01 -7.92 7.36
C ARG A 18 -7.83 -7.33 6.62
N ASP A 19 -7.91 -7.29 5.30
CA ASP A 19 -6.81 -6.90 4.44
C ASP A 19 -7.12 -5.55 3.79
N LEU A 20 -6.16 -4.64 3.84
CA LEU A 20 -6.23 -3.37 3.12
C LEU A 20 -5.06 -3.31 2.15
N ARG A 21 -5.36 -3.08 0.88
CA ARG A 21 -4.36 -2.85 -0.15
C ARG A 21 -4.34 -1.36 -0.46
N ILE A 22 -3.16 -0.78 -0.41
CA ILE A 22 -2.98 0.65 -0.65
C ILE A 22 -2.10 0.83 -1.88
N SER A 23 -2.68 1.40 -2.94
CA SER A 23 -1.91 1.77 -4.12
C SER A 23 -1.27 3.12 -3.88
N VAL A 24 0.07 3.18 -3.90
CA VAL A 24 0.81 4.40 -3.57
C VAL A 24 1.19 5.20 -4.81
N LEU A 25 1.03 4.63 -5.98
CA LEU A 25 1.19 5.31 -7.26
C LEU A 25 0.62 4.43 -8.37
N ASP A 26 0.44 5.06 -9.54
CA ASP A 26 -0.13 4.38 -10.72
C ASP A 26 0.92 3.96 -11.75
N ARG A 27 2.19 4.30 -11.54
CA ARG A 27 3.27 4.02 -12.51
C ARG A 27 3.95 2.70 -12.25
N CYS A 28 4.38 2.04 -13.34
CA CYS A 28 5.17 0.83 -13.29
C CYS A 28 6.24 0.86 -14.37
N ASN A 29 7.38 0.23 -14.09
CA ASN A 29 8.45 0.06 -15.06
C ASN A 29 8.29 -1.20 -15.92
N PHE A 30 7.22 -1.95 -15.73
CA PHE A 30 6.84 -3.11 -16.54
C PHE A 30 5.50 -2.84 -17.25
N ARG A 31 5.28 -3.59 -18.34
CA ARG A 31 4.01 -3.59 -19.08
C ARG A 31 3.52 -5.02 -19.23
N CYS A 32 3.20 -5.63 -18.08
CA CYS A 32 2.72 -7.00 -18.05
C CYS A 32 1.37 -7.10 -18.79
N PRO A 33 1.21 -8.05 -19.71
CA PRO A 33 -0.01 -8.15 -20.52
C PRO A 33 -1.31 -8.31 -19.72
N TYR A 34 -1.22 -8.91 -18.55
CA TYR A 34 -2.39 -9.13 -17.69
C TYR A 34 -2.69 -7.96 -16.75
N CYS A 35 -1.80 -6.98 -16.65
CA CYS A 35 -1.92 -5.89 -15.66
C CYS A 35 -1.92 -4.52 -16.33
N MET A 36 -0.85 -4.17 -17.06
CA MET A 36 -0.68 -2.87 -17.71
C MET A 36 -0.15 -3.07 -19.13
N PRO A 37 -0.95 -3.65 -20.03
CA PRO A 37 -0.48 -3.95 -21.40
C PRO A 37 -0.13 -2.67 -22.17
N GLU A 38 0.87 -2.76 -23.02
CA GLU A 38 1.38 -1.62 -23.79
C GLU A 38 0.32 -0.96 -24.69
N ASP A 39 -0.66 -1.70 -25.16
CA ASP A 39 -1.74 -1.17 -26.00
C ASP A 39 -2.67 -0.23 -25.21
N GLN A 40 -2.80 -0.43 -23.90
CA GLN A 40 -3.61 0.41 -23.03
C GLN A 40 -2.76 1.44 -22.27
N PHE A 41 -1.49 1.15 -22.04
CA PHE A 41 -0.55 2.03 -21.34
C PHE A 41 0.68 2.27 -22.22
N PRO A 42 0.53 2.92 -23.40
CA PRO A 42 1.64 3.12 -24.31
C PRO A 42 2.67 4.11 -23.76
N GLU A 43 3.82 4.17 -24.44
CA GLU A 43 4.80 5.19 -24.16
C GLU A 43 4.12 6.57 -24.30
N GLY A 44 4.34 7.45 -23.31
CA GLY A 44 3.67 8.75 -23.28
C GLY A 44 2.30 8.76 -22.62
N TYR A 45 1.83 7.61 -22.10
CA TYR A 45 0.59 7.57 -21.31
C TYR A 45 0.69 8.53 -20.12
N GLU A 46 -0.36 9.34 -19.93
CA GLU A 46 -0.40 10.30 -18.83
C GLU A 46 -0.83 9.65 -17.53
N PHE A 47 0.13 9.38 -16.66
CA PHE A 47 -0.15 8.95 -15.29
C PHE A 47 -0.46 10.16 -14.41
N LEU A 48 -0.99 9.89 -13.22
CA LEU A 48 -1.25 10.93 -12.23
C LEU A 48 0.03 11.70 -11.89
N LYS A 49 -0.11 12.97 -11.61
CA LYS A 49 1.00 13.81 -11.13
C LYS A 49 1.22 13.53 -9.64
N ARG A 50 2.43 13.82 -9.15
CA ARG A 50 2.78 13.60 -7.75
C ARG A 50 1.80 14.23 -6.77
N ASN A 51 1.30 15.42 -7.07
CA ASN A 51 0.36 16.11 -6.19
C ASN A 51 -1.05 15.51 -6.21
N GLU A 52 -1.30 14.56 -7.11
CA GLU A 52 -2.54 13.82 -7.19
C GLU A 52 -2.47 12.49 -6.42
N TRP A 53 -1.28 12.08 -5.98
CA TRP A 53 -1.11 10.90 -5.12
C TRP A 53 -1.52 11.24 -3.70
N LEU A 54 -1.98 10.25 -2.97
CA LEU A 54 -2.17 10.41 -1.52
C LEU A 54 -0.81 10.71 -0.86
N SER A 55 -0.79 11.66 0.05
CA SER A 55 0.40 11.92 0.85
C SER A 55 0.60 10.80 1.88
N PHE A 56 1.79 10.70 2.44
CA PHE A 56 2.06 9.72 3.49
C PHE A 56 1.20 9.99 4.74
N GLU A 57 0.93 11.24 5.04
CA GLU A 57 0.04 11.64 6.14
C GLU A 57 -1.39 11.18 5.89
N GLU A 58 -1.87 11.33 4.66
CA GLU A 58 -3.20 10.87 4.28
C GLU A 58 -3.30 9.34 4.34
N ILE A 59 -2.28 8.65 3.85
CA ILE A 59 -2.23 7.18 3.89
C ILE A 59 -2.24 6.70 5.34
N GLU A 60 -1.44 7.32 6.21
CA GLU A 60 -1.40 6.96 7.62
C GLU A 60 -2.77 7.17 8.27
N ARG A 61 -3.41 8.29 8.00
CA ARG A 61 -4.74 8.62 8.53
C ARG A 61 -5.78 7.59 8.09
N LEU A 62 -5.81 7.28 6.81
CA LEU A 62 -6.73 6.28 6.26
C LEU A 62 -6.49 4.91 6.87
N THR A 63 -5.23 4.54 7.02
CA THR A 63 -4.85 3.27 7.63
C THR A 63 -5.37 3.18 9.07
N ARG A 64 -5.25 4.24 9.85
CA ARG A 64 -5.79 4.27 11.23
C ARG A 64 -7.30 4.05 11.25
N VAL A 65 -8.02 4.65 10.30
CA VAL A 65 -9.47 4.45 10.19
C VAL A 65 -9.79 2.98 9.90
N PHE A 66 -9.09 2.37 8.94
CA PHE A 66 -9.33 0.97 8.60
C PHE A 66 -8.94 0.02 9.73
N LEU A 67 -7.90 0.32 10.49
CA LEU A 67 -7.54 -0.49 11.66
C LEU A 67 -8.68 -0.50 12.70
N ARG A 68 -9.37 0.63 12.89
CA ARG A 68 -10.53 0.68 13.78
C ARG A 68 -11.71 -0.16 13.26
N LEU A 69 -11.77 -0.39 11.95
CA LEU A 69 -12.82 -1.21 11.33
C LEU A 69 -12.48 -2.71 11.35
N GLY A 70 -11.33 -3.08 11.90
CA GLY A 70 -10.94 -4.48 12.03
C GLY A 70 -9.85 -4.95 11.08
N VAL A 71 -9.40 -4.10 10.18
CA VAL A 71 -8.28 -4.46 9.28
C VAL A 71 -7.01 -4.62 10.11
N SER A 72 -6.24 -5.67 9.84
CA SER A 72 -4.99 -5.95 10.54
C SER A 72 -3.82 -6.23 9.58
N LYS A 73 -4.09 -6.43 8.31
CA LYS A 73 -3.07 -6.70 7.30
C LYS A 73 -3.05 -5.59 6.28
N ILE A 74 -1.89 -4.99 6.08
CA ILE A 74 -1.70 -3.88 5.15
C ILE A 74 -0.75 -4.33 4.06
N ARG A 75 -1.15 -4.15 2.81
CA ARG A 75 -0.31 -4.44 1.66
C ARG A 75 -0.14 -3.20 0.81
N ILE A 76 1.11 -2.78 0.66
CA ILE A 76 1.46 -1.64 -0.19
C ILE A 76 1.62 -2.15 -1.62
N THR A 77 0.94 -1.51 -2.53
CA THR A 77 0.91 -1.89 -3.93
C THR A 77 0.86 -0.63 -4.80
N GLY A 78 0.51 -0.78 -6.05
CA GLY A 78 0.47 0.35 -6.98
C GLY A 78 0.48 -0.20 -8.38
N GLY A 79 1.04 0.58 -9.28
CA GLY A 79 1.93 0.16 -10.31
C GLY A 79 3.11 -0.59 -9.66
N GLU A 80 4.29 -0.01 -9.67
CA GLU A 80 5.41 -0.60 -8.93
C GLU A 80 5.70 0.28 -7.70
N PRO A 81 5.37 -0.17 -6.47
CA PRO A 81 5.45 0.69 -5.29
C PRO A 81 6.87 1.17 -4.95
N LEU A 82 7.90 0.41 -5.32
CA LEU A 82 9.27 0.83 -5.05
C LEU A 82 9.70 2.05 -5.88
N LEU A 83 8.91 2.44 -6.88
CA LEU A 83 9.11 3.68 -7.61
C LEU A 83 8.60 4.91 -6.83
N ARG A 84 7.79 4.72 -5.80
CA ARG A 84 7.31 5.84 -4.99
C ARG A 84 8.48 6.45 -4.22
N PRO A 85 8.78 7.75 -4.41
CA PRO A 85 9.88 8.39 -3.68
C PRO A 85 9.69 8.28 -2.17
N LYS A 86 10.76 7.96 -1.46
CA LYS A 86 10.80 7.90 -0.01
C LYS A 86 9.88 6.84 0.60
N LEU A 87 9.59 5.77 -0.14
CA LEU A 87 8.73 4.71 0.35
C LEU A 87 9.14 4.17 1.73
N PRO A 88 10.43 4.00 2.07
CA PRO A 88 10.80 3.57 3.42
C PRO A 88 10.27 4.48 4.54
N GLU A 89 10.10 5.77 4.29
CA GLU A 89 9.48 6.66 5.29
C GLU A 89 8.03 6.29 5.55
N LEU A 90 7.29 5.93 4.50
CA LEU A 90 5.91 5.46 4.66
C LEU A 90 5.87 4.14 5.45
N ILE A 91 6.75 3.21 5.11
CA ILE A 91 6.83 1.93 5.82
C ILE A 91 7.11 2.18 7.31
N ALA A 92 8.05 3.08 7.62
CA ALA A 92 8.36 3.42 9.00
C ALA A 92 7.15 4.01 9.74
N ARG A 93 6.39 4.87 9.10
CA ARG A 93 5.16 5.44 9.69
C ARG A 93 4.12 4.36 9.98
N LEU A 94 3.90 3.46 9.02
CA LEU A 94 2.90 2.41 9.18
C LEU A 94 3.34 1.37 10.20
N SER A 95 4.63 1.03 10.25
CA SER A 95 5.14 0.04 11.20
C SER A 95 4.97 0.45 12.66
N LYS A 96 4.78 1.73 12.92
CA LYS A 96 4.58 2.25 14.28
C LYS A 96 3.12 2.23 14.73
N LEU A 97 2.20 1.93 13.83
CA LEU A 97 0.78 1.90 14.16
C LEU A 97 0.44 0.62 14.90
N ASP A 98 -0.33 0.75 15.97
CA ASP A 98 -0.82 -0.40 16.72
C ASP A 98 -1.92 -1.10 15.93
N GLY A 99 -1.95 -2.42 16.00
CA GLY A 99 -3.00 -3.22 15.39
C GLY A 99 -2.67 -3.81 14.03
N ILE A 100 -1.49 -3.51 13.48
CA ILE A 100 -1.05 -4.13 12.23
C ILE A 100 -0.32 -5.43 12.57
N ASP A 101 -0.90 -6.56 12.12
CA ASP A 101 -0.30 -7.87 12.30
C ASP A 101 0.66 -8.22 11.16
N ASP A 102 0.42 -7.67 9.98
CA ASP A 102 1.23 -7.95 8.80
C ASP A 102 1.31 -6.71 7.93
N LEU A 103 2.52 -6.30 7.60
CA LEU A 103 2.81 -5.19 6.70
C LEU A 103 3.67 -5.71 5.55
N ALA A 104 3.15 -5.67 4.34
CA ALA A 104 3.78 -6.27 3.18
C ALA A 104 3.79 -5.30 1.99
N VAL A 105 4.67 -5.58 1.04
CA VAL A 105 4.77 -4.85 -0.22
C VAL A 105 4.71 -5.86 -1.37
N THR A 106 3.90 -5.56 -2.38
CA THR A 106 3.88 -6.32 -3.62
C THR A 106 4.72 -5.60 -4.65
N THR A 107 5.80 -6.20 -5.10
CA THR A 107 6.75 -5.58 -6.01
C THR A 107 7.16 -6.53 -7.14
N ASN A 108 7.54 -5.96 -8.29
CA ASN A 108 8.16 -6.74 -9.36
C ASN A 108 9.64 -7.07 -9.07
N GLY A 109 10.20 -6.51 -8.02
CA GLY A 109 11.53 -6.86 -7.54
C GLY A 109 12.69 -6.16 -8.23
N THR A 110 12.46 -5.35 -9.27
CA THR A 110 13.56 -4.72 -10.02
C THR A 110 14.42 -3.80 -9.18
N LEU A 111 13.83 -3.13 -8.20
CA LEU A 111 14.53 -2.20 -7.31
C LEU A 111 14.80 -2.79 -5.92
N LEU A 112 14.37 -4.01 -5.68
CA LEU A 112 14.41 -4.60 -4.35
C LEU A 112 15.83 -4.74 -3.80
N SER A 113 16.79 -5.14 -4.63
CA SER A 113 18.17 -5.30 -4.19
C SER A 113 18.77 -4.00 -3.64
N ARG A 114 18.34 -2.86 -4.18
CA ARG A 114 18.80 -1.53 -3.72
C ARG A 114 18.11 -1.07 -2.46
N MET A 115 16.88 -1.50 -2.24
CA MET A 115 16.01 -0.94 -1.20
C MET A 115 15.73 -1.90 -0.05
N ALA A 116 16.11 -3.16 -0.18
CA ALA A 116 15.77 -4.18 0.83
C ALA A 116 16.24 -3.80 2.23
N GLY A 117 17.47 -3.30 2.35
CA GLY A 117 18.01 -2.89 3.64
C GLY A 117 17.22 -1.76 4.28
N GLU A 118 16.93 -0.71 3.53
CA GLU A 118 16.17 0.42 4.02
C GLU A 118 14.73 0.04 4.41
N LEU A 119 14.12 -0.83 3.62
CA LEU A 119 12.77 -1.31 3.90
C LEU A 119 12.74 -2.16 5.17
N ALA A 120 13.73 -3.03 5.35
CA ALA A 120 13.83 -3.84 6.56
C ALA A 120 14.06 -2.98 7.80
N GLU A 121 14.94 -1.99 7.72
CA GLU A 121 15.19 -1.05 8.82
C GLU A 121 13.94 -0.22 9.14
N ALA A 122 13.12 0.07 8.15
CA ALA A 122 11.88 0.80 8.34
C ALA A 122 10.79 -0.02 9.03
N GLY A 123 10.93 -1.35 9.08
CA GLY A 123 9.99 -2.22 9.77
C GLY A 123 9.20 -3.17 8.88
N LEU A 124 9.61 -3.28 7.62
CA LEU A 124 8.95 -4.20 6.70
C LEU A 124 9.26 -5.66 7.04
#